data_0aa672d93ba36647002d742263b93049
#
_entry.id   0aa672d93ba36647002d742263b93049
#
_cell.length_a   1.000
_cell.length_b   1.000
_cell.length_c   1.000
_cell.angle_alpha   90.00
_cell.angle_beta   90.00
_cell.angle_gamma   90.00
#
_symmetry.space_group_name_H-M   'P 1'
#
loop_
_entity.id
_entity.type
_entity.pdbx_description
1 polymer ?
#
loop_
_entity_poly.entity_id
_entity_poly.type
_entity_poly.pdbx_seq_one_letter_code
_entity_poly.pdbx_strand_id
1 'polypeptide(L)'
;TLACQNKKVIIVEKYGFCGGGAVAGLSGTICGMYEASEKLKNKPKQSVFGFTDRFAKMMTEKGGLSEPVKYGKTFTRVHDPLVWRETADFFLKNENIRIVINFLNIL
;
A
#
# COMPACT_ATOMS: atom_id res chain seq x y z
N THR A 1 6.41 10.26 2.39
CA THR A 1 7.74 10.71 1.93
C THR A 1 7.95 12.20 2.19
N LEU A 2 7.08 13.10 1.66
CA LEU A 2 7.22 14.56 1.84
C LEU A 2 7.17 14.98 3.32
N ALA A 3 6.26 14.43 4.11
CA ALA A 3 6.16 14.72 5.54
C ALA A 3 7.44 14.37 6.31
N CYS A 4 8.12 13.28 5.93
CA CYS A 4 9.42 12.92 6.51
C CYS A 4 10.56 13.89 6.14
N GLN A 5 10.32 14.79 5.19
CA GLN A 5 11.25 15.88 4.80
C GLN A 5 10.81 17.23 5.39
N ASN A 6 10.08 17.22 6.49
CA ASN A 6 9.54 18.41 7.16
C ASN A 6 8.63 19.28 6.27
N LYS A 7 8.00 18.68 5.25
CA LYS A 7 7.00 19.35 4.42
C LYS A 7 5.62 19.15 5.03
N LYS A 8 4.85 20.21 5.15
CA LYS A 8 3.43 20.12 5.54
C LYS A 8 2.63 19.56 4.39
N VAL A 9 1.84 18.52 4.67
CA VAL A 9 1.05 17.79 3.68
C VAL A 9 -0.41 17.77 4.11
N ILE A 10 -1.31 18.06 3.19
CA ILE A 10 -2.74 17.90 3.38
C ILE A 10 -3.19 16.76 2.47
N ILE A 11 -3.83 15.76 3.05
CA ILE A 11 -4.46 14.66 2.32
C ILE A 11 -5.97 14.90 2.36
N VAL A 12 -6.58 14.95 1.18
CA VAL A 12 -8.03 15.07 1.03
C VAL A 12 -8.55 13.74 0.53
N GLU A 13 -9.38 13.09 1.34
CA GLU A 13 -9.92 11.77 1.08
C GLU A 13 -11.45 11.83 0.97
N LYS A 14 -11.99 11.18 -0.06
CA LYS A 14 -13.43 11.07 -0.30
C LYS A 14 -14.13 10.22 0.76
N TYR A 15 -13.50 9.11 1.11
CA TYR A 15 -14.05 8.14 2.07
C TYR A 15 -13.75 8.54 3.51
N GLY A 16 -14.37 7.87 4.46
CA GLY A 16 -14.10 8.00 5.90
C GLY A 16 -12.81 7.30 6.36
N PHE A 17 -11.98 6.84 5.45
CA PHE A 17 -10.74 6.10 5.74
C PHE A 17 -9.72 6.27 4.60
N CYS A 18 -8.45 6.09 4.93
CA CYS A 18 -7.35 6.06 3.97
C CYS A 18 -7.03 4.63 3.53
N GLY A 19 -6.36 4.47 2.39
CA GLY A 19 -5.95 3.17 1.84
C GLY A 19 -6.30 2.97 0.37
N GLY A 20 -7.07 3.90 -0.19
CA GLY A 20 -7.38 3.96 -1.62
C GLY A 20 -8.08 2.72 -2.16
N GLY A 21 -7.78 2.37 -3.40
CA GLY A 21 -8.39 1.23 -4.11
C GLY A 21 -8.12 -0.13 -3.48
N ALA A 22 -7.03 -0.28 -2.75
CA ALA A 22 -6.70 -1.53 -2.05
C ALA A 22 -7.71 -1.85 -0.92
N VAL A 23 -8.31 -0.82 -0.32
CA VAL A 23 -9.31 -0.96 0.74
C VAL A 23 -10.71 -0.78 0.19
N ALA A 24 -10.99 0.35 -0.46
CA ALA A 24 -12.31 0.70 -0.98
C ALA A 24 -12.75 -0.19 -2.14
N GLY A 25 -11.81 -0.61 -3.00
CA GLY A 25 -12.06 -1.47 -4.16
C GLY A 25 -12.03 -2.96 -3.84
N LEU A 26 -11.76 -3.35 -2.58
CA LEU A 26 -11.60 -4.75 -2.16
C LEU A 26 -10.62 -5.54 -3.03
N SER A 27 -9.61 -4.86 -3.56
CA SER A 27 -8.53 -5.52 -4.31
C SER A 27 -7.69 -6.34 -3.35
N GLY A 28 -7.78 -7.65 -3.41
CA GLY A 28 -7.05 -8.56 -2.51
C GLY A 28 -5.60 -8.81 -2.91
N THR A 29 -5.07 -8.12 -3.92
CA THR A 29 -3.72 -8.38 -4.43
C THR A 29 -2.95 -7.11 -4.75
N ILE A 30 -1.63 -7.16 -4.54
CA ILE A 30 -0.68 -6.11 -4.94
C ILE A 30 0.09 -6.60 -6.16
N CYS A 31 -0.15 -5.97 -7.30
CA CYS A 31 0.64 -6.18 -8.52
C CYS A 31 1.65 -5.04 -8.70
N GLY A 32 2.67 -5.26 -9.54
CA GLY A 32 3.64 -4.22 -9.89
C GLY A 32 4.85 -4.11 -8.97
N MET A 33 4.96 -4.94 -7.93
CA MET A 33 6.16 -4.99 -7.08
C MET A 33 7.33 -5.74 -7.73
N TYR A 34 7.04 -6.64 -8.65
CA TYR A 34 8.01 -7.56 -9.24
C TYR A 34 8.10 -7.41 -10.75
N GLU A 35 9.28 -7.70 -11.29
CA GLU A 35 9.49 -7.73 -12.73
C GLU A 35 8.57 -8.75 -13.40
N ALA A 36 8.09 -8.42 -14.60
CA ALA A 36 7.37 -9.32 -15.48
C ALA A 36 8.34 -9.87 -16.55
N SER A 37 8.68 -11.15 -16.47
CA SER A 37 9.58 -11.79 -17.42
C SER A 37 9.41 -13.29 -17.48
N GLU A 38 9.45 -13.84 -18.66
CA GLU A 38 9.46 -15.31 -18.86
C GLU A 38 10.74 -15.96 -18.34
N LYS A 39 11.84 -15.19 -18.24
CA LYS A 39 13.14 -15.68 -17.75
C LYS A 39 13.18 -15.90 -16.24
N LEU A 40 12.28 -15.31 -15.49
CA LEU A 40 12.27 -15.38 -14.02
C LEU A 40 11.79 -16.73 -13.47
N LYS A 41 11.30 -17.62 -14.33
CA LYS A 41 10.79 -18.94 -13.95
C LYS A 41 9.93 -18.88 -12.66
N ASN A 42 10.47 -19.34 -11.53
CA ASN A 42 9.75 -19.40 -10.24
C ASN A 42 10.38 -18.51 -9.16
N LYS A 43 11.25 -17.55 -9.54
CA LYS A 43 11.91 -16.66 -8.58
C LYS A 43 11.38 -15.24 -8.76
N PRO A 44 10.71 -14.66 -7.75
CA PRO A 44 10.30 -13.26 -7.82
C PRO A 44 11.53 -12.36 -7.83
N LYS A 45 11.55 -11.37 -8.71
CA LYS A 45 12.56 -10.32 -8.72
C LYS A 45 11.86 -8.99 -8.49
N GLN A 46 12.11 -8.41 -7.32
CA GLN A 46 11.50 -7.15 -6.94
C GLN A 46 12.07 -6.01 -7.78
N SER A 47 11.20 -5.06 -8.17
CA SER A 47 11.55 -3.89 -8.98
C SER A 47 11.18 -2.57 -8.32
N VAL A 48 10.38 -2.59 -7.27
CA VAL A 48 9.94 -1.40 -6.53
C VAL A 48 10.44 -1.47 -5.10
N PHE A 49 11.08 -0.39 -4.62
CA PHE A 49 11.78 -0.32 -3.34
C PHE A 49 11.36 0.91 -2.52
N GLY A 50 12.02 1.13 -1.41
CA GLY A 50 11.88 2.33 -0.59
C GLY A 50 10.65 2.30 0.32
N PHE A 51 9.71 3.21 0.14
CA PHE A 51 8.49 3.25 0.96
C PHE A 51 7.68 1.96 0.85
N THR A 52 7.63 1.38 -0.34
CA THR A 52 6.93 0.11 -0.60
C THR A 52 7.48 -1.02 0.25
N ASP A 53 8.81 -1.11 0.44
CA ASP A 53 9.42 -2.13 1.31
C ASP A 53 8.99 -1.97 2.76
N ARG A 54 9.00 -0.74 3.26
CA ARG A 54 8.60 -0.46 4.65
C ARG A 54 7.13 -0.80 4.89
N PHE A 55 6.28 -0.44 3.93
CA PHE A 55 4.86 -0.73 3.99
C PHE A 55 4.61 -2.25 3.94
N ALA A 56 5.23 -2.94 2.97
CA ALA A 56 5.12 -4.39 2.81
C ALA A 56 5.66 -5.14 4.04
N LYS A 57 6.78 -4.70 4.61
CA LYS A 57 7.36 -5.30 5.82
C LYS A 57 6.36 -5.22 6.98
N MET A 58 5.80 -4.05 7.25
CA MET A 58 4.82 -3.87 8.32
C MET A 58 3.57 -4.71 8.08
N MET A 59 3.07 -4.79 6.85
CA MET A 59 1.95 -5.66 6.47
C MET A 59 2.27 -7.12 6.76
N THR A 60 3.48 -7.58 6.43
CA THR A 60 3.93 -8.97 6.66
C THR A 60 4.04 -9.27 8.15
N GLU A 61 4.62 -8.37 8.93
CA GLU A 61 4.75 -8.50 10.39
C GLU A 61 3.38 -8.61 11.09
N LYS A 62 2.36 -7.96 10.54
CA LYS A 62 0.97 -8.05 11.00
C LYS A 62 0.19 -9.24 10.43
N GLY A 63 0.82 -10.10 9.62
CA GLY A 63 0.16 -11.24 8.96
C GLY A 63 -0.80 -10.86 7.84
N GLY A 64 -0.78 -9.62 7.39
CA GLY A 64 -1.68 -9.08 6.37
C GLY A 64 -1.13 -9.11 4.94
N LEU A 65 0.01 -9.75 4.70
CA LEU A 65 0.62 -9.83 3.37
C LEU A 65 1.26 -11.20 3.16
N SER A 66 0.86 -11.89 2.10
CA SER A 66 1.39 -13.22 1.75
C SER A 66 2.83 -13.15 1.22
N GLU A 67 3.48 -14.30 1.15
CA GLU A 67 4.65 -14.47 0.29
C GLU A 67 4.30 -14.22 -1.18
N PRO A 68 5.29 -13.92 -2.03
CA PRO A 68 5.05 -13.74 -3.46
C PRO A 68 4.42 -14.99 -4.11
N VAL A 69 3.31 -14.79 -4.81
CA VAL A 69 2.58 -15.82 -5.55
C VAL A 69 2.73 -15.57 -7.04
N LYS A 70 3.03 -16.60 -7.81
CA LYS A 70 3.17 -16.45 -9.26
C LYS A 70 1.85 -16.06 -9.91
N TYR A 71 1.89 -15.06 -10.76
CA TYR A 71 0.75 -14.55 -11.51
C TYR A 71 1.17 -14.26 -12.96
N GLY A 72 0.85 -15.15 -13.87
CA GLY A 72 1.29 -15.04 -15.26
C GLY A 72 2.83 -14.97 -15.38
N LYS A 73 3.32 -13.89 -15.98
CA LYS A 73 4.76 -13.62 -16.17
C LYS A 73 5.41 -12.84 -15.01
N THR A 74 4.67 -12.54 -13.95
CA THR A 74 5.13 -11.80 -12.78
C THR A 74 4.73 -12.52 -11.49
N PHE A 75 4.88 -11.82 -10.38
CA PHE A 75 4.42 -12.24 -9.05
C PHE A 75 3.51 -11.17 -8.47
N THR A 76 2.57 -11.61 -7.66
CA THR A 76 1.70 -10.75 -6.84
C THR A 76 1.80 -11.17 -5.38
N ARG A 77 1.31 -10.32 -4.48
CA ARG A 77 1.14 -10.68 -3.06
C ARG A 77 -0.32 -10.46 -2.68
N VAL A 78 -0.88 -11.42 -1.99
CA VAL A 78 -2.25 -11.31 -1.46
C VAL A 78 -2.20 -10.49 -0.18
N HIS A 79 -3.13 -9.57 -0.02
CA HIS A 79 -3.19 -8.72 1.17
C HIS A 79 -4.57 -8.72 1.83
N ASP A 80 -4.57 -8.50 3.14
CA ASP A 80 -5.75 -8.22 3.92
C ASP A 80 -6.07 -6.71 3.87
N PRO A 81 -7.27 -6.30 3.39
CA PRO A 81 -7.64 -4.90 3.30
C PRO A 81 -7.70 -4.18 4.64
N LEU A 82 -8.06 -4.87 5.73
CA LEU A 82 -8.11 -4.27 7.06
C LEU A 82 -6.70 -3.97 7.58
N VAL A 83 -5.78 -4.92 7.43
CA VAL A 83 -4.37 -4.72 7.79
C VAL A 83 -3.72 -3.64 6.90
N TRP A 84 -4.12 -3.56 5.64
CA TRP A 84 -3.70 -2.47 4.75
C TRP A 84 -4.12 -1.11 5.29
N ARG A 85 -5.38 -0.97 5.66
CA ARG A 85 -5.92 0.27 6.23
C ARG A 85 -5.20 0.66 7.51
N GLU A 86 -5.02 -0.25 8.45
CA GLU A 86 -4.29 0.00 9.69
C GLU A 86 -2.84 0.42 9.44
N THR A 87 -2.20 -0.21 8.45
CA THR A 87 -0.82 0.13 8.06
C THR A 87 -0.76 1.52 7.43
N ALA A 88 -1.73 1.86 6.57
CA ALA A 88 -1.85 3.21 6.02
C ALA A 88 -2.04 4.25 7.13
N ASP A 89 -2.95 4.00 8.08
CA ASP A 89 -3.20 4.88 9.22
C ASP A 89 -1.94 5.07 10.06
N PHE A 90 -1.15 4.02 10.28
CA PHE A 90 0.12 4.12 10.99
C PHE A 90 1.10 5.08 10.29
N PHE A 91 1.31 4.91 8.99
CA PHE A 91 2.22 5.77 8.23
C PHE A 91 1.73 7.21 8.06
N LEU A 92 0.43 7.42 8.21
CA LEU A 92 -0.19 8.75 8.15
C LEU A 92 -0.18 9.49 9.48
N LYS A 93 0.16 8.83 10.58
CA LYS A 93 0.38 9.46 11.90
C LYS A 93 1.70 10.22 11.90
N ASN A 94 1.67 11.45 11.39
CA ASN A 94 2.82 12.34 11.34
C ASN A 94 2.35 13.77 11.58
N GLU A 95 3.06 14.53 12.40
CA GLU A 95 2.71 15.92 12.75
C GLU A 95 2.63 16.86 11.55
N ASN A 96 3.31 16.51 10.46
CA ASN A 96 3.30 17.27 9.22
C ASN A 96 2.16 16.86 8.26
N ILE A 97 1.33 15.88 8.65
CA ILE A 97 0.20 15.42 7.82
C ILE A 97 -1.11 15.83 8.47
N ARG A 98 -1.92 16.56 7.71
CA ARG A 98 -3.33 16.80 8.01
C ARG A 98 -4.21 15.99 7.06
N ILE A 99 -5.15 15.23 7.61
CA ILE A 99 -6.09 14.43 6.83
C ILE A 99 -7.47 15.06 6.91
N VAL A 100 -8.10 15.24 5.76
CA VAL A 100 -9.49 15.66 5.61
C VAL A 100 -10.24 14.53 4.94
N ILE A 101 -11.11 13.87 5.69
CA ILE A 101 -11.92 12.73 5.23
C ILE A 101 -13.36 13.16 4.94
N ASN A 102 -14.10 12.33 4.20
CA ASN A 102 -15.50 12.60 3.80
C ASN A 102 -15.70 13.92 3.05
N PHE A 103 -14.69 14.37 2.34
CA PHE A 103 -14.67 15.71 1.75
C PHE A 103 -15.83 15.98 0.77
N LEU A 104 -16.26 14.97 0.02
CA LEU A 104 -17.37 15.15 -0.95
C LEU A 104 -18.76 15.18 -0.31
N ASN A 105 -18.90 14.86 0.96
CA ASN A 105 -20.17 14.99 1.68
C ASN A 105 -20.41 16.43 2.19
N ILE A 106 -19.49 17.35 1.94
CA ILE A 106 -19.55 18.75 2.31
C ILE A 106 -20.10 19.60 1.15
N LEU A 107 -20.15 19.03 -0.04
CA LEU A 107 -20.72 19.65 -1.25
C LEU A 107 -22.15 19.18 -1.49
#